data_183c6108ba19064b153a38e6e3d22e6b
#
_entry.id   183c6108ba19064b153a38e6e3d22e6b
#
_cell.length_a   1.000
_cell.length_b   1.000
_cell.length_c   1.000
_cell.angle_alpha   90.00
_cell.angle_beta   90.00
_cell.angle_gamma   90.00
#
_symmetry.space_group_name_H-M   'P 1'
#
loop_
_entity.id
_entity.type
_entity.pdbx_description
1 polymer ?
#
loop_
_entity_poly.entity_id
_entity_poly.type
_entity_poly.pdbx_seq_one_letter_code
_entity_poly.pdbx_strand_id
1 'polypeptide(L)'
;SQTRRNLELFAAGRAENKDLSLLATLDLTRTPMGGRLLRRWLGQPLLELDELTRRLDSVEYFFDDGFHRANTTTLLSQIPDLERILGRANAGMVAPRELLALKEGLDAVPRLVEQLGLPEDGADHRIDGGDTNPMDWLGRELIPMPEVAALIESSIAREPSGAVGEGNVIREGFSPELDELKRASHDARGYIAGLEQKERDRTGLRGLKVGYNQVFGYYIEVSKANAAQVPEEYIRRQTLVNSERYIVPELKEYESLVLNARERLDELEKSLYRQVCGQI
;
A
#
# COMPACT_ATOMS: atom_id res chain seq x y z
N SER A 1 31.61 21.12 1.59
CA SER A 1 32.66 22.11 1.90
C SER A 1 33.82 21.42 2.58
N GLN A 2 35.03 21.99 2.47
CA GLN A 2 36.24 21.47 3.12
C GLN A 2 36.07 21.40 4.66
N THR A 3 35.37 22.35 5.25
CA THR A 3 35.06 22.39 6.70
C THR A 3 34.29 21.15 7.15
N ARG A 4 33.24 20.74 6.43
CA ARG A 4 32.46 19.53 6.75
C ARG A 4 33.31 18.24 6.69
N ARG A 5 34.25 18.21 5.76
CA ARG A 5 35.18 17.09 5.61
C ARG A 5 36.22 17.07 6.74
N ASN A 6 36.79 18.23 7.10
CA ASN A 6 37.74 18.34 8.20
C ASN A 6 37.14 18.01 9.55
N LEU A 7 35.85 18.30 9.76
CA LEU A 7 35.10 17.93 10.96
C LEU A 7 34.56 16.50 10.95
N GLU A 8 34.83 15.75 9.88
CA GLU A 8 34.38 14.37 9.71
C GLU A 8 32.86 14.15 9.97
N LEU A 9 32.03 15.13 9.58
CA LEU A 9 30.61 15.11 9.90
C LEU A 9 29.87 13.92 9.28
N PHE A 10 30.21 13.51 8.06
CA PHE A 10 29.47 12.50 7.29
C PHE A 10 30.34 11.31 6.83
N ALA A 11 31.65 11.44 6.91
CA ALA A 11 32.62 10.40 6.61
C ALA A 11 33.96 10.77 7.26
N ALA A 12 34.67 9.77 7.77
CA ALA A 12 35.94 9.94 8.50
C ALA A 12 37.12 9.37 7.71
N GLY A 13 38.28 9.96 7.91
CA GLY A 13 39.55 9.53 7.36
C GLY A 13 39.69 9.67 5.84
N ARG A 14 40.85 9.22 5.30
CA ARG A 14 41.11 9.26 3.84
C ARG A 14 40.28 8.27 3.04
N ALA A 15 39.81 7.19 3.67
CA ALA A 15 38.96 6.17 3.07
C ALA A 15 37.46 6.55 3.02
N GLU A 16 37.10 7.76 3.50
CA GLU A 16 35.71 8.24 3.56
C GLU A 16 34.74 7.24 4.25
N ASN A 17 35.20 6.64 5.34
CA ASN A 17 34.40 5.70 6.11
C ASN A 17 33.22 6.42 6.78
N LYS A 18 31.99 6.03 6.43
CA LYS A 18 30.76 6.64 6.96
C LYS A 18 30.50 6.22 8.41
N ASP A 19 30.86 5.00 8.78
CA ASP A 19 30.57 4.43 10.11
C ASP A 19 31.38 5.08 11.23
N LEU A 20 32.47 5.77 10.90
CA LEU A 20 33.32 6.51 11.84
C LEU A 20 33.02 8.00 11.87
N SER A 21 31.97 8.46 11.20
CA SER A 21 31.60 9.88 11.16
C SER A 21 30.86 10.32 12.41
N LEU A 22 30.83 11.65 12.64
CA LEU A 22 30.02 12.23 13.72
C LEU A 22 28.53 11.86 13.56
N LEU A 23 28.01 11.88 12.34
CA LEU A 23 26.63 11.46 12.07
C LEU A 23 26.38 10.02 12.53
N ALA A 24 27.25 9.09 12.18
CA ALA A 24 27.09 7.69 12.58
C ALA A 24 27.09 7.48 14.10
N THR A 25 27.88 8.28 14.82
CA THR A 25 27.91 8.25 16.28
C THR A 25 26.64 8.79 16.92
N LEU A 26 26.02 9.82 16.31
CA LEU A 26 24.85 10.51 16.86
C LEU A 26 23.53 9.93 16.35
N ASP A 27 23.51 9.20 15.22
CA ASP A 27 22.29 8.72 14.61
C ASP A 27 21.69 7.51 15.35
N LEU A 28 20.88 7.83 16.33
CA LEU A 28 20.01 6.87 17.05
C LEU A 28 18.54 7.05 16.64
N THR A 29 18.28 7.71 15.52
CA THR A 29 16.92 7.98 15.04
C THR A 29 16.15 6.70 14.78
N ARG A 30 14.83 6.75 14.95
CA ARG A 30 13.94 5.60 14.80
C ARG A 30 13.14 5.66 13.51
N THR A 31 13.16 6.81 12.82
CA THR A 31 12.47 7.00 11.55
C THR A 31 13.45 7.43 10.47
N PRO A 32 13.27 7.02 9.21
CA PRO A 32 14.09 7.50 8.10
C PRO A 32 14.04 9.02 7.92
N MET A 33 12.89 9.65 8.23
CA MET A 33 12.71 11.11 8.23
C MET A 33 13.60 11.77 9.29
N GLY A 34 13.64 11.20 10.50
CA GLY A 34 14.52 11.67 11.58
C GLY A 34 15.99 11.62 11.20
N GLY A 35 16.45 10.52 10.59
CA GLY A 35 17.82 10.40 10.10
C GLY A 35 18.17 11.45 9.04
N ARG A 36 17.25 11.73 8.11
CA ARG A 36 17.42 12.81 7.13
C ARG A 36 17.47 14.20 7.80
N LEU A 37 16.61 14.42 8.79
CA LEU A 37 16.59 15.68 9.55
C LEU A 37 17.87 15.88 10.34
N LEU A 38 18.35 14.87 11.08
CA LEU A 38 19.60 14.91 11.82
C LEU A 38 20.79 15.23 10.90
N ARG A 39 20.85 14.57 9.74
CA ARG A 39 21.87 14.83 8.72
C ARG A 39 21.83 16.26 8.23
N ARG A 40 20.63 16.82 8.01
CA ARG A 40 20.44 18.22 7.60
C ARG A 40 20.91 19.17 8.70
N TRP A 41 20.54 18.94 9.95
CA TRP A 41 20.93 19.77 11.07
C TRP A 41 22.43 19.81 11.28
N LEU A 42 23.12 18.68 11.21
CA LEU A 42 24.59 18.62 11.28
C LEU A 42 25.24 19.37 10.10
N GLY A 43 24.64 19.29 8.93
CA GLY A 43 25.15 19.97 7.73
C GLY A 43 24.91 21.46 7.67
N GLN A 44 23.90 21.95 8.41
CA GLN A 44 23.43 23.35 8.40
C GLN A 44 23.11 23.77 9.85
N PRO A 45 24.13 24.02 10.67
CA PRO A 45 23.92 24.42 12.06
C PRO A 45 23.17 25.77 12.11
N LEU A 46 22.31 25.90 13.11
CA LEU A 46 21.57 27.14 13.38
C LEU A 46 22.48 28.19 14.01
N LEU A 47 22.13 29.45 13.78
CA LEU A 47 22.76 30.60 14.39
C LEU A 47 21.81 31.34 15.36
N GLU A 48 20.51 31.07 15.25
CA GLU A 48 19.47 31.71 16.08
C GLU A 48 19.47 31.10 17.48
N LEU A 49 19.72 31.92 18.49
CA LEU A 49 19.88 31.47 19.88
C LEU A 49 18.60 30.85 20.45
N ASP A 50 17.45 31.48 20.18
CA ASP A 50 16.13 31.00 20.67
C ASP A 50 15.82 29.59 20.15
N GLU A 51 16.10 29.35 18.87
CA GLU A 51 15.91 28.04 18.25
C GLU A 51 16.86 26.98 18.84
N LEU A 52 18.12 27.36 19.10
CA LEU A 52 19.10 26.48 19.73
C LEU A 52 18.70 26.12 21.17
N THR A 53 18.28 27.14 21.96
CA THR A 53 17.81 26.92 23.32
C THR A 53 16.62 26.02 23.38
N ARG A 54 15.61 26.24 22.55
CA ARG A 54 14.42 25.40 22.43
C ARG A 54 14.76 23.92 22.11
N ARG A 55 15.75 23.68 21.24
CA ARG A 55 16.20 22.30 20.96
C ARG A 55 16.93 21.67 22.13
N LEU A 56 17.73 22.46 22.86
CA LEU A 56 18.41 21.97 24.05
C LEU A 56 17.42 21.63 25.17
N ASP A 57 16.41 22.48 25.39
CA ASP A 57 15.34 22.23 26.36
C ASP A 57 14.58 20.92 26.01
N SER A 58 14.32 20.67 24.72
CA SER A 58 13.73 19.41 24.26
C SER A 58 14.65 18.20 24.51
N VAL A 59 15.95 18.34 24.37
CA VAL A 59 16.92 17.29 24.70
C VAL A 59 16.95 17.02 26.21
N GLU A 60 16.97 18.06 27.03
CA GLU A 60 16.93 17.96 28.50
C GLU A 60 15.67 17.23 28.96
N TYR A 61 14.49 17.57 28.43
CA TYR A 61 13.22 16.91 28.69
C TYR A 61 13.30 15.38 28.51
N PHE A 62 13.89 14.91 27.43
CA PHE A 62 14.08 13.48 27.21
C PHE A 62 15.27 12.88 27.96
N PHE A 63 16.25 13.69 28.34
CA PHE A 63 17.39 13.22 29.12
C PHE A 63 16.97 12.91 30.56
N ASP A 64 16.17 13.76 31.16
CA ASP A 64 15.75 13.66 32.56
C ASP A 64 14.71 12.56 32.79
N ASP A 65 13.84 12.25 31.79
CA ASP A 65 12.85 11.19 31.89
C ASP A 65 13.14 10.03 30.92
N GLY A 66 13.84 9.01 31.44
CA GLY A 66 14.15 7.79 30.67
C GLY A 66 12.93 6.97 30.26
N PHE A 67 11.84 7.00 31.05
CA PHE A 67 10.61 6.27 30.73
C PHE A 67 9.85 6.98 29.59
N HIS A 68 9.75 8.28 29.66
CA HIS A 68 9.15 9.11 28.60
C HIS A 68 9.89 8.94 27.28
N ARG A 69 11.22 8.99 27.32
CA ARG A 69 12.10 8.75 26.16
C ARG A 69 11.88 7.35 25.54
N ALA A 70 11.79 6.31 26.36
CA ALA A 70 11.58 4.93 25.89
C ALA A 70 10.23 4.76 25.18
N ASN A 71 9.15 5.29 25.78
CA ASN A 71 7.80 5.24 25.20
C ASN A 71 7.73 5.98 23.86
N THR A 72 8.26 7.21 23.83
CA THR A 72 8.33 8.02 22.60
C THR A 72 9.13 7.30 21.51
N THR A 73 10.25 6.70 21.86
CA THR A 73 11.09 5.91 20.95
C THR A 73 10.31 4.72 20.35
N THR A 74 9.51 4.06 21.17
CA THR A 74 8.66 2.92 20.75
C THR A 74 7.58 3.39 19.78
N LEU A 75 6.90 4.50 20.06
CA LEU A 75 5.89 5.06 19.16
C LEU A 75 6.51 5.51 17.83
N LEU A 76 7.65 6.20 17.86
CA LEU A 76 8.36 6.61 16.64
C LEU A 76 8.75 5.43 15.76
N SER A 77 9.10 4.29 16.35
CA SER A 77 9.46 3.09 15.56
C SER A 77 8.30 2.50 14.76
N GLN A 78 7.04 2.87 15.07
CA GLN A 78 5.85 2.45 14.35
C GLN A 78 5.53 3.39 13.17
N ILE A 79 6.19 4.55 13.08
CA ILE A 79 5.93 5.53 12.02
C ILE A 79 6.83 5.22 10.81
N PRO A 80 6.25 4.87 9.66
CA PRO A 80 6.99 4.61 8.44
C PRO A 80 7.55 5.91 7.83
N ASP A 81 8.21 5.80 6.69
CA ASP A 81 8.70 6.97 5.94
C ASP A 81 7.55 7.70 5.23
N LEU A 82 6.82 8.54 6.00
CA LEU A 82 5.64 9.27 5.52
C LEU A 82 5.98 10.17 4.32
N GLU A 83 7.12 10.89 4.37
CA GLU A 83 7.56 11.76 3.26
C GLU A 83 7.70 10.99 1.96
N ARG A 84 8.30 9.80 2.02
CA ARG A 84 8.53 8.97 0.84
C ARG A 84 7.23 8.37 0.30
N ILE A 85 6.34 7.94 1.19
CA ILE A 85 5.04 7.39 0.81
C ILE A 85 4.20 8.49 0.14
N LEU A 86 4.10 9.67 0.73
CA LEU A 86 3.39 10.82 0.16
C LEU A 86 4.00 11.27 -1.17
N GLY A 87 5.33 11.33 -1.27
CA GLY A 87 6.00 11.64 -2.54
C GLY A 87 5.66 10.63 -3.64
N ARG A 88 5.49 9.36 -3.31
CA ARG A 88 5.06 8.31 -4.26
C ARG A 88 3.58 8.39 -4.57
N ALA A 89 2.73 8.75 -3.60
CA ALA A 89 1.31 8.97 -3.81
C ALA A 89 1.08 10.12 -4.81
N ASN A 90 1.74 11.25 -4.61
CA ASN A 90 1.71 12.40 -5.52
C ASN A 90 2.21 12.05 -6.94
N ALA A 91 3.18 11.14 -7.05
CA ALA A 91 3.68 10.66 -8.34
C ALA A 91 2.80 9.55 -8.97
N GLY A 92 1.72 9.12 -8.30
CA GLY A 92 0.86 8.02 -8.75
C GLY A 92 1.52 6.63 -8.72
N MET A 93 2.59 6.47 -7.94
CA MET A 93 3.42 5.25 -7.87
C MET A 93 3.38 4.56 -6.50
N VAL A 94 2.52 4.98 -5.60
CA VAL A 94 2.37 4.35 -4.28
C VAL A 94 1.72 2.97 -4.41
N ALA A 95 2.22 1.99 -3.66
CA ALA A 95 1.61 0.67 -3.61
C ALA A 95 0.49 0.62 -2.53
N PRO A 96 -0.54 -0.24 -2.70
CA PRO A 96 -1.64 -0.35 -1.73
C PRO A 96 -1.18 -0.64 -0.30
N ARG A 97 -0.17 -1.47 -0.12
CA ARG A 97 0.42 -1.76 1.19
C ARG A 97 1.12 -0.57 1.83
N GLU A 98 1.65 0.35 1.01
CA GLU A 98 2.26 1.58 1.51
C GLU A 98 1.21 2.56 2.02
N LEU A 99 0.00 2.59 1.42
CA LEU A 99 -1.11 3.36 1.96
C LEU A 99 -1.58 2.82 3.32
N LEU A 100 -1.62 1.49 3.50
CA LEU A 100 -1.91 0.91 4.81
C LEU A 100 -0.83 1.27 5.84
N ALA A 101 0.44 1.22 5.46
CA ALA A 101 1.52 1.67 6.33
C ALA A 101 1.43 3.18 6.65
N LEU A 102 1.01 4.02 5.68
CA LEU A 102 0.72 5.43 5.92
C LEU A 102 -0.37 5.59 6.98
N LYS A 103 -1.48 4.85 6.85
CA LYS A 103 -2.56 4.86 7.84
C LYS A 103 -2.04 4.49 9.24
N GLU A 104 -1.28 3.40 9.38
CA GLU A 104 -0.68 2.99 10.65
C GLU A 104 0.19 4.09 11.27
N GLY A 105 0.98 4.78 10.44
CA GLY A 105 1.77 5.93 10.86
C GLY A 105 0.91 7.11 11.32
N LEU A 106 -0.17 7.43 10.60
CA LEU A 106 -1.11 8.48 10.99
C LEU A 106 -1.86 8.15 12.29
N ASP A 107 -2.24 6.89 12.50
CA ASP A 107 -2.87 6.42 13.75
C ASP A 107 -1.91 6.48 14.96
N ALA A 108 -0.61 6.51 14.74
CA ALA A 108 0.38 6.68 15.81
C ALA A 108 0.54 8.14 16.25
N VAL A 109 0.20 9.12 15.40
CA VAL A 109 0.36 10.56 15.71
C VAL A 109 -0.44 11.01 16.94
N PRO A 110 -1.74 10.68 17.10
CA PRO A 110 -2.49 11.07 18.30
C PRO A 110 -1.85 10.54 19.58
N ARG A 111 -1.38 9.28 19.58
CA ARG A 111 -0.69 8.68 20.73
C ARG A 111 0.65 9.37 21.03
N LEU A 112 1.32 9.87 20.00
CA LEU A 112 2.55 10.63 20.16
C LEU A 112 2.25 12.01 20.75
N VAL A 113 1.19 12.68 20.31
CA VAL A 113 0.69 13.96 20.86
C VAL A 113 0.36 13.81 22.34
N GLU A 114 -0.41 12.79 22.72
CA GLU A 114 -0.74 12.46 24.11
C GLU A 114 0.52 12.15 24.95
N GLN A 115 1.43 11.30 24.42
CA GLN A 115 2.68 10.94 25.09
C GLN A 115 3.59 12.14 25.35
N LEU A 116 3.57 13.15 24.50
CA LEU A 116 4.34 14.38 24.66
C LEU A 116 3.63 15.45 25.49
N GLY A 117 2.40 15.18 25.94
CA GLY A 117 1.59 16.15 26.69
C GLY A 117 1.20 17.38 25.89
N LEU A 118 1.06 17.23 24.55
CA LEU A 118 0.73 18.33 23.66
C LEU A 118 -0.79 18.50 23.55
N PRO A 119 -1.30 19.73 23.31
CA PRO A 119 -2.71 19.96 23.08
C PRO A 119 -3.16 19.31 21.75
N GLU A 120 -4.29 18.59 21.75
CA GLU A 120 -4.84 17.89 20.58
C GLU A 120 -5.28 18.85 19.45
N ASP A 121 -5.66 20.07 19.80
CA ASP A 121 -6.15 21.10 18.86
C ASP A 121 -5.06 22.04 18.32
N GLY A 122 -3.79 21.83 18.70
CA GLY A 122 -2.67 22.68 18.34
C GLY A 122 -2.75 24.10 18.93
N ALA A 123 -3.67 24.34 19.87
CA ALA A 123 -3.86 25.63 20.51
C ALA A 123 -2.69 25.96 21.45
N ASP A 124 -2.32 27.25 21.49
CA ASP A 124 -1.31 27.76 22.40
C ASP A 124 -1.91 27.86 23.81
N HIS A 125 -1.89 26.79 24.56
CA HIS A 125 -2.30 26.77 25.96
C HIS A 125 -1.19 27.36 26.83
N ARG A 126 -0.98 28.66 26.71
CA ARG A 126 -0.26 29.40 27.75
C ARG A 126 -1.15 29.39 28.99
N ILE A 127 -0.95 28.41 29.85
CA ILE A 127 -1.49 28.45 31.19
C ILE A 127 -0.73 29.57 31.90
N ASP A 128 -1.44 30.62 32.25
CA ASP A 128 -0.88 31.73 33.01
C ASP A 128 -0.06 31.21 34.19
N GLY A 129 1.28 31.33 34.12
CA GLY A 129 2.18 31.13 35.25
C GLY A 129 2.61 29.71 35.57
N GLY A 130 2.37 28.71 34.70
CA GLY A 130 2.89 27.34 34.82
C GLY A 130 4.14 27.07 33.98
N ASP A 131 4.92 26.07 34.37
CA ASP A 131 6.04 25.56 33.56
C ASP A 131 5.55 25.16 32.16
N THR A 132 6.05 25.85 31.14
CA THR A 132 5.72 25.53 29.75
C THR A 132 6.38 24.21 29.37
N ASN A 133 5.60 23.30 28.81
CA ASN A 133 6.16 22.03 28.30
C ASN A 133 7.22 22.34 27.20
N PRO A 134 8.47 21.92 27.36
CA PRO A 134 9.52 22.17 26.36
C PRO A 134 9.21 21.66 24.95
N MET A 135 8.15 20.84 24.83
CA MET A 135 7.70 20.23 23.56
C MET A 135 6.53 21.00 22.92
N ASP A 136 5.98 22.05 23.56
CA ASP A 136 4.79 22.78 23.05
C ASP A 136 4.95 23.32 21.62
N TRP A 137 6.17 23.64 21.23
CA TRP A 137 6.45 24.09 19.86
C TRP A 137 6.14 23.04 18.79
N LEU A 138 6.15 21.73 19.14
CA LEU A 138 5.76 20.62 18.25
C LEU A 138 4.25 20.52 18.11
N GLY A 139 3.47 20.93 19.10
CA GLY A 139 2.02 20.80 19.09
C GLY A 139 1.34 21.49 17.92
N ARG A 140 1.93 22.58 17.42
CA ARG A 140 1.43 23.29 16.25
C ARG A 140 1.72 22.61 14.92
N GLU A 141 2.69 21.71 14.89
CA GLU A 141 3.15 21.03 13.68
C GLU A 141 2.71 19.54 13.65
N LEU A 142 2.41 18.98 14.82
CA LEU A 142 1.99 17.59 14.99
C LEU A 142 0.46 17.50 15.03
N ILE A 143 -0.18 17.77 13.89
CA ILE A 143 -1.64 17.75 13.76
C ILE A 143 -2.10 16.37 13.32
N PRO A 144 -2.95 15.67 14.12
CA PRO A 144 -3.58 14.43 13.68
C PRO A 144 -4.44 14.61 12.42
N MET A 145 -4.42 13.63 11.52
CA MET A 145 -5.21 13.64 10.28
C MET A 145 -6.13 12.41 10.22
N PRO A 146 -7.14 12.33 11.09
CA PRO A 146 -8.01 11.15 11.18
C PRO A 146 -8.84 10.92 9.91
N GLU A 147 -9.17 11.98 9.17
CA GLU A 147 -9.91 11.89 7.91
C GLU A 147 -9.13 11.15 6.83
N VAL A 148 -7.81 11.36 6.75
CA VAL A 148 -6.94 10.64 5.80
C VAL A 148 -6.83 9.17 6.19
N ALA A 149 -6.63 8.90 7.48
CA ALA A 149 -6.60 7.51 7.99
C ALA A 149 -7.93 6.79 7.73
N ALA A 150 -9.08 7.45 7.96
CA ALA A 150 -10.40 6.91 7.70
C ALA A 150 -10.65 6.68 6.20
N LEU A 151 -10.19 7.57 5.33
CA LEU A 151 -10.28 7.40 3.88
C LEU A 151 -9.53 6.12 3.45
N ILE A 152 -8.29 5.94 3.90
CA ILE A 152 -7.51 4.75 3.58
C ILE A 152 -8.19 3.49 4.12
N GLU A 153 -8.65 3.50 5.39
CA GLU A 153 -9.33 2.37 6.03
C GLU A 153 -10.61 1.96 5.29
N SER A 154 -11.38 2.93 4.79
CA SER A 154 -12.63 2.66 4.08
C SER A 154 -12.43 2.23 2.63
N SER A 155 -11.36 2.69 1.98
CA SER A 155 -11.15 2.49 0.55
C SER A 155 -10.22 1.33 0.20
N ILE A 156 -9.22 1.04 1.02
CA ILE A 156 -8.21 0.02 0.73
C ILE A 156 -8.52 -1.28 1.47
N ALA A 157 -8.40 -2.41 0.78
CA ALA A 157 -8.56 -3.73 1.38
C ALA A 157 -7.49 -3.98 2.44
N ARG A 158 -7.83 -4.71 3.53
CA ARG A 158 -6.88 -5.00 4.63
C ARG A 158 -5.66 -5.80 4.17
N GLU A 159 -5.87 -6.70 3.23
CA GLU A 159 -4.83 -7.53 2.63
C GLU A 159 -4.88 -7.36 1.11
N PRO A 160 -4.41 -6.20 0.58
CA PRO A 160 -4.46 -5.98 -0.83
C PRO A 160 -3.50 -6.94 -1.54
N SER A 161 -4.00 -7.70 -2.50
CA SER A 161 -3.20 -8.62 -3.31
C SER A 161 -2.66 -7.91 -4.54
N GLY A 162 -1.37 -8.09 -4.80
CA GLY A 162 -0.74 -7.86 -6.09
C GLY A 162 -0.88 -6.47 -6.67
N ALA A 163 -1.23 -6.42 -7.95
CA ALA A 163 -1.34 -5.20 -8.73
C ALA A 163 -2.75 -4.59 -8.68
N VAL A 164 -2.81 -3.27 -8.78
CA VAL A 164 -4.08 -2.55 -8.93
C VAL A 164 -4.73 -2.94 -10.25
N GLY A 165 -6.02 -3.29 -10.22
CA GLY A 165 -6.77 -3.76 -11.37
C GLY A 165 -7.15 -5.24 -11.32
N GLU A 166 -6.67 -5.99 -10.32
CA GLU A 166 -7.02 -7.39 -10.12
C GLU A 166 -8.31 -7.61 -9.32
N GLY A 167 -8.93 -6.53 -8.83
CA GLY A 167 -10.18 -6.54 -8.08
C GLY A 167 -10.02 -6.76 -6.56
N ASN A 168 -8.80 -6.71 -6.03
CA ASN A 168 -8.52 -7.03 -4.62
C ASN A 168 -7.82 -5.87 -3.86
N VAL A 169 -7.76 -4.69 -4.45
CA VAL A 169 -7.11 -3.52 -3.84
C VAL A 169 -8.12 -2.60 -3.18
N ILE A 170 -9.23 -2.32 -3.87
CA ILE A 170 -10.32 -1.52 -3.31
C ILE A 170 -11.20 -2.40 -2.42
N ARG A 171 -11.48 -1.89 -1.21
CA ARG A 171 -12.28 -2.57 -0.18
C ARG A 171 -13.71 -2.79 -0.67
N GLU A 172 -14.25 -3.94 -0.34
CA GLU A 172 -15.67 -4.24 -0.56
C GLU A 172 -16.56 -3.24 0.21
N GLY A 173 -17.59 -2.75 -0.44
CA GLY A 173 -18.48 -1.72 0.10
C GLY A 173 -18.05 -0.28 -0.21
N PHE A 174 -16.83 -0.05 -0.73
CA PHE A 174 -16.38 1.30 -1.10
C PHE A 174 -17.04 1.80 -2.39
N SER A 175 -17.22 0.93 -3.38
CA SER A 175 -17.89 1.23 -4.64
C SER A 175 -18.90 0.14 -5.00
N PRO A 176 -20.21 0.43 -4.97
CA PRO A 176 -21.25 -0.53 -5.37
C PRO A 176 -21.06 -1.06 -6.80
N GLU A 177 -20.62 -0.21 -7.72
CA GLU A 177 -20.36 -0.60 -9.12
C GLU A 177 -19.20 -1.60 -9.21
N LEU A 178 -18.11 -1.37 -8.47
CA LEU A 178 -16.98 -2.30 -8.43
C LEU A 178 -17.38 -3.66 -7.81
N ASP A 179 -18.19 -3.63 -6.75
CA ASP A 179 -18.68 -4.84 -6.10
C ASP A 179 -19.61 -5.65 -7.00
N GLU A 180 -20.43 -4.97 -7.81
CA GLU A 180 -21.28 -5.62 -8.80
C GLU A 180 -20.45 -6.28 -9.91
N LEU A 181 -19.42 -5.60 -10.42
CA LEU A 181 -18.48 -6.15 -11.39
C LEU A 181 -17.69 -7.35 -10.83
N LYS A 182 -17.27 -7.29 -9.56
CA LYS A 182 -16.61 -8.42 -8.89
C LYS A 182 -17.53 -9.65 -8.81
N ARG A 183 -18.79 -9.46 -8.44
CA ARG A 183 -19.81 -10.52 -8.39
C ARG A 183 -20.06 -11.11 -9.78
N ALA A 184 -20.31 -10.27 -10.77
CA ALA A 184 -20.52 -10.71 -12.15
C ALA A 184 -19.33 -11.51 -12.71
N SER A 185 -18.10 -11.07 -12.44
CA SER A 185 -16.89 -11.78 -12.83
C SER A 185 -16.73 -13.13 -12.12
N HIS A 186 -17.12 -13.21 -10.84
CA HIS A 186 -17.10 -14.44 -10.06
C HIS A 186 -18.15 -15.43 -10.54
N ASP A 187 -19.38 -14.98 -10.74
CA ASP A 187 -20.50 -15.81 -11.21
C ASP A 187 -20.24 -16.38 -12.60
N ALA A 188 -19.67 -15.57 -13.50
CA ALA A 188 -19.30 -16.02 -14.83
C ALA A 188 -18.19 -17.09 -14.81
N ARG A 189 -17.20 -16.98 -13.91
CA ARG A 189 -16.19 -18.03 -13.69
C ARG A 189 -16.79 -19.28 -13.10
N GLY A 190 -17.71 -19.14 -12.13
CA GLY A 190 -18.46 -20.25 -11.55
C GLY A 190 -19.29 -20.99 -12.59
N TYR A 191 -19.94 -20.25 -13.49
CA TYR A 191 -20.68 -20.82 -14.61
C TYR A 191 -19.80 -21.63 -15.57
N ILE A 192 -18.61 -21.10 -15.95
CA ILE A 192 -17.66 -21.84 -16.82
C ILE A 192 -17.18 -23.12 -16.15
N ALA A 193 -16.90 -23.10 -14.85
CA ALA A 193 -16.52 -24.30 -14.08
C ALA A 193 -17.70 -25.31 -14.02
N GLY A 194 -18.92 -24.83 -13.85
CA GLY A 194 -20.13 -25.65 -13.87
C GLY A 194 -20.45 -26.22 -15.25
N LEU A 195 -20.06 -25.53 -16.32
CA LEU A 195 -20.28 -25.96 -17.70
C LEU A 195 -19.54 -27.28 -18.00
N GLU A 196 -18.36 -27.49 -17.45
CA GLU A 196 -17.62 -28.76 -17.60
C GLU A 196 -18.45 -29.96 -17.12
N GLN A 197 -19.06 -29.82 -15.93
CA GLN A 197 -19.91 -30.89 -15.39
C GLN A 197 -21.20 -31.04 -16.19
N LYS A 198 -21.86 -29.94 -16.52
CA LYS A 198 -23.08 -29.92 -17.34
C LYS A 198 -22.87 -30.62 -18.70
N GLU A 199 -21.74 -30.32 -19.37
CA GLU A 199 -21.41 -30.90 -20.65
C GLU A 199 -21.00 -32.39 -20.55
N ARG A 200 -20.33 -32.78 -19.45
CA ARG A 200 -20.07 -34.20 -19.17
C ARG A 200 -21.35 -35.01 -18.99
N ASP A 201 -22.31 -34.45 -18.24
CA ASP A 201 -23.58 -35.11 -17.96
C ASP A 201 -24.45 -35.18 -19.22
N ARG A 202 -24.46 -34.13 -20.04
CA ARG A 202 -25.21 -34.05 -21.29
C ARG A 202 -24.67 -34.99 -22.40
N THR A 203 -23.33 -35.04 -22.55
CA THR A 203 -22.69 -35.77 -23.63
C THR A 203 -22.26 -37.18 -23.25
N GLY A 204 -22.23 -37.49 -21.95
CA GLY A 204 -21.67 -38.76 -21.44
C GLY A 204 -20.15 -38.88 -21.53
N LEU A 205 -19.45 -37.82 -21.97
CA LEU A 205 -18.01 -37.81 -22.21
C LEU A 205 -17.26 -37.52 -20.91
N ARG A 206 -17.00 -38.54 -20.09
CA ARG A 206 -16.35 -38.41 -18.76
C ARG A 206 -14.98 -37.75 -18.78
N GLY A 207 -14.26 -37.79 -19.90
CA GLY A 207 -12.93 -37.19 -20.09
C GLY A 207 -12.95 -35.74 -20.64
N LEU A 208 -14.13 -35.13 -20.81
CA LEU A 208 -14.29 -33.76 -21.25
C LEU A 208 -13.72 -32.80 -20.20
N LYS A 209 -12.96 -31.79 -20.65
CA LYS A 209 -12.41 -30.72 -19.82
C LYS A 209 -12.67 -29.36 -20.47
N VAL A 210 -12.99 -28.36 -19.67
CA VAL A 210 -13.04 -26.97 -20.10
C VAL A 210 -11.69 -26.33 -19.78
N GLY A 211 -11.07 -25.66 -20.75
CA GLY A 211 -9.78 -24.97 -20.60
C GLY A 211 -9.81 -23.59 -21.25
N TYR A 212 -8.78 -22.80 -20.98
CA TYR A 212 -8.57 -21.48 -21.56
C TYR A 212 -7.24 -21.41 -22.31
N ASN A 213 -7.26 -20.76 -23.48
CA ASN A 213 -6.07 -20.47 -24.27
C ASN A 213 -6.05 -19.00 -24.69
N GLN A 214 -4.89 -18.33 -24.57
CA GLN A 214 -4.76 -16.90 -24.87
C GLN A 214 -5.10 -16.52 -26.33
N VAL A 215 -4.97 -17.48 -27.27
CA VAL A 215 -5.14 -17.21 -28.71
C VAL A 215 -6.61 -17.33 -29.14
N PHE A 216 -7.35 -18.34 -28.64
CA PHE A 216 -8.73 -18.61 -29.07
C PHE A 216 -9.74 -18.72 -27.93
N GLY A 217 -9.32 -18.37 -26.70
CA GLY A 217 -10.20 -18.26 -25.55
C GLY A 217 -10.54 -19.58 -24.87
N TYR A 218 -11.74 -19.68 -24.33
CA TYR A 218 -12.21 -20.90 -23.68
C TYR A 218 -12.54 -21.98 -24.71
N TYR A 219 -12.22 -23.23 -24.37
CA TYR A 219 -12.46 -24.41 -25.23
C TYR A 219 -12.84 -25.62 -24.41
N ILE A 220 -13.51 -26.55 -25.06
CA ILE A 220 -13.78 -27.89 -24.55
C ILE A 220 -12.77 -28.85 -25.17
N GLU A 221 -12.02 -29.56 -24.32
CA GLU A 221 -11.05 -30.56 -24.75
C GLU A 221 -11.61 -31.98 -24.56
N VAL A 222 -11.58 -32.76 -25.63
CA VAL A 222 -12.03 -34.14 -25.64
C VAL A 222 -10.90 -35.03 -26.19
N SER A 223 -10.69 -36.22 -25.60
CA SER A 223 -9.71 -37.17 -26.08
C SER A 223 -10.05 -37.67 -27.48
N LYS A 224 -9.04 -37.95 -28.31
CA LYS A 224 -9.27 -38.51 -29.68
C LYS A 224 -10.10 -39.78 -29.68
N ALA A 225 -9.99 -40.62 -28.64
CA ALA A 225 -10.79 -41.84 -28.53
C ALA A 225 -12.32 -41.55 -28.46
N ASN A 226 -12.70 -40.39 -27.98
CA ASN A 226 -14.10 -39.97 -27.82
C ASN A 226 -14.53 -38.93 -28.85
N ALA A 227 -13.67 -38.55 -29.80
CA ALA A 227 -13.94 -37.49 -30.77
C ALA A 227 -15.14 -37.83 -31.69
N ALA A 228 -15.40 -39.12 -31.95
CA ALA A 228 -16.55 -39.58 -32.74
C ALA A 228 -17.91 -39.44 -32.00
N GLN A 229 -17.90 -39.19 -30.68
CA GLN A 229 -19.11 -39.06 -29.87
C GLN A 229 -19.43 -37.60 -29.54
N VAL A 230 -18.61 -36.66 -30.06
CA VAL A 230 -18.79 -35.23 -29.86
C VAL A 230 -20.04 -34.77 -30.60
N PRO A 231 -20.94 -33.96 -29.97
CA PRO A 231 -22.11 -33.42 -30.63
C PRO A 231 -21.80 -32.56 -31.86
N GLU A 232 -22.68 -32.56 -32.86
CA GLU A 232 -22.48 -31.83 -34.12
C GLU A 232 -22.36 -30.29 -33.94
N GLU A 233 -22.94 -29.73 -32.87
CA GLU A 233 -22.84 -28.33 -32.56
C GLU A 233 -21.46 -27.89 -32.06
N TYR A 234 -20.55 -28.82 -31.73
CA TYR A 234 -19.20 -28.51 -31.33
C TYR A 234 -18.34 -28.17 -32.54
N ILE A 235 -17.86 -26.94 -32.59
CA ILE A 235 -16.99 -26.42 -33.65
C ILE A 235 -15.54 -26.74 -33.31
N ARG A 236 -14.94 -27.66 -34.08
CA ARG A 236 -13.53 -28.02 -33.90
C ARG A 236 -12.61 -26.86 -34.25
N ARG A 237 -11.70 -26.51 -33.34
CA ARG A 237 -10.72 -25.42 -33.50
C ARG A 237 -9.28 -25.91 -33.59
N GLN A 238 -8.92 -26.95 -32.86
CA GLN A 238 -7.55 -27.44 -32.83
C GLN A 238 -7.53 -28.95 -32.63
N THR A 239 -6.64 -29.61 -33.38
CA THR A 239 -6.31 -31.04 -33.21
C THR A 239 -4.92 -31.14 -32.59
N LEU A 240 -4.82 -31.82 -31.45
CA LEU A 240 -3.58 -32.13 -30.75
C LEU A 240 -3.21 -33.60 -30.97
N VAL A 241 -2.07 -34.02 -30.41
CA VAL A 241 -1.61 -35.42 -30.55
C VAL A 241 -2.63 -36.42 -29.95
N ASN A 242 -3.16 -36.13 -28.76
CA ASN A 242 -4.02 -37.05 -27.99
C ASN A 242 -5.44 -36.53 -27.76
N SER A 243 -5.77 -35.30 -28.16
CA SER A 243 -7.06 -34.62 -27.91
C SER A 243 -7.45 -33.70 -29.06
N GLU A 244 -8.69 -33.32 -29.07
CA GLU A 244 -9.25 -32.29 -29.95
C GLU A 244 -9.91 -31.21 -29.10
N ARG A 245 -9.83 -29.94 -29.55
CA ARG A 245 -10.39 -28.78 -28.90
C ARG A 245 -11.53 -28.19 -29.71
N TYR A 246 -12.63 -27.95 -29.01
CA TYR A 246 -13.87 -27.49 -29.59
C TYR A 246 -14.34 -26.20 -28.95
N ILE A 247 -15.13 -25.42 -29.66
CA ILE A 247 -15.87 -24.27 -29.17
C ILE A 247 -17.35 -24.54 -29.33
N VAL A 248 -18.12 -24.12 -28.34
CA VAL A 248 -19.59 -24.09 -28.41
C VAL A 248 -20.06 -22.62 -28.32
N PRO A 249 -21.17 -22.26 -29.00
CA PRO A 249 -21.68 -20.89 -29.03
C PRO A 249 -21.91 -20.33 -27.61
N GLU A 250 -22.49 -21.11 -26.73
CA GLU A 250 -22.77 -20.74 -25.32
C GLU A 250 -21.47 -20.34 -24.59
N LEU A 251 -20.37 -21.06 -24.80
CA LEU A 251 -19.07 -20.76 -24.19
C LEU A 251 -18.50 -19.42 -24.68
N LYS A 252 -18.76 -19.05 -25.93
CA LYS A 252 -18.33 -17.78 -26.51
C LYS A 252 -19.08 -16.57 -25.94
N GLU A 253 -20.38 -16.71 -25.69
CA GLU A 253 -21.17 -15.65 -25.08
C GLU A 253 -20.68 -15.36 -23.66
N TYR A 254 -20.46 -16.40 -22.86
CA TYR A 254 -19.93 -16.24 -21.51
C TYR A 254 -18.48 -15.75 -21.48
N GLU A 255 -17.66 -16.16 -22.44
CA GLU A 255 -16.32 -15.63 -22.60
C GLU A 255 -16.32 -14.11 -22.76
N SER A 256 -17.16 -13.60 -23.64
CA SER A 256 -17.30 -12.15 -23.88
C SER A 256 -17.75 -11.42 -22.61
N LEU A 257 -18.67 -12.00 -21.85
CA LEU A 257 -19.12 -11.43 -20.56
C LEU A 257 -17.98 -11.41 -19.52
N VAL A 258 -17.22 -12.51 -19.40
CA VAL A 258 -16.08 -12.60 -18.45
C VAL A 258 -14.98 -11.59 -18.81
N LEU A 259 -14.59 -11.53 -20.07
CA LEU A 259 -13.53 -10.64 -20.53
C LEU A 259 -13.92 -9.17 -20.37
N ASN A 260 -15.13 -8.81 -20.79
CA ASN A 260 -15.64 -7.44 -20.64
C ASN A 260 -15.76 -7.04 -19.16
N ALA A 261 -16.27 -7.93 -18.30
CA ALA A 261 -16.36 -7.68 -16.87
C ALA A 261 -14.98 -7.48 -16.25
N ARG A 262 -13.99 -8.27 -16.66
CA ARG A 262 -12.61 -8.17 -16.17
C ARG A 262 -11.93 -6.87 -16.60
N GLU A 263 -12.05 -6.47 -17.86
CA GLU A 263 -11.50 -5.21 -18.36
C GLU A 263 -12.11 -4.00 -17.63
N ARG A 264 -13.45 -3.98 -17.49
CA ARG A 264 -14.15 -2.93 -16.77
C ARG A 264 -13.78 -2.88 -15.29
N LEU A 265 -13.60 -4.04 -14.65
CA LEU A 265 -13.14 -4.14 -13.27
C LEU A 265 -11.73 -3.57 -13.11
N ASP A 266 -10.80 -3.93 -14.01
CA ASP A 266 -9.42 -3.41 -14.02
C ASP A 266 -9.39 -1.89 -14.16
N GLU A 267 -10.13 -1.34 -15.12
CA GLU A 267 -10.20 0.10 -15.37
C GLU A 267 -10.82 0.85 -14.19
N LEU A 268 -11.94 0.34 -13.66
CA LEU A 268 -12.65 0.97 -12.54
C LEU A 268 -11.81 0.93 -11.26
N GLU A 269 -11.18 -0.21 -10.92
CA GLU A 269 -10.34 -0.31 -9.75
C GLU A 269 -9.13 0.64 -9.84
N LYS A 270 -8.47 0.74 -11.00
CA LYS A 270 -7.39 1.69 -11.24
C LYS A 270 -7.84 3.15 -11.13
N SER A 271 -9.05 3.45 -11.60
CA SER A 271 -9.63 4.79 -11.50
C SER A 271 -9.89 5.17 -10.04
N LEU A 272 -10.58 4.31 -9.29
CA LEU A 272 -10.88 4.51 -7.88
C LEU A 272 -9.59 4.63 -7.04
N TYR A 273 -8.61 3.78 -7.31
CA TYR A 273 -7.32 3.85 -6.61
C TYR A 273 -6.61 5.18 -6.84
N ARG A 274 -6.59 5.69 -8.08
CA ARG A 274 -6.03 7.02 -8.38
C ARG A 274 -6.80 8.15 -7.71
N GLN A 275 -8.13 8.05 -7.62
CA GLN A 275 -8.94 9.02 -6.88
C GLN A 275 -8.59 9.05 -5.39
N VAL A 276 -8.47 7.89 -4.76
CA VAL A 276 -8.03 7.79 -3.35
C VAL A 276 -6.64 8.41 -3.17
N CYS A 277 -5.67 8.07 -4.02
CA CYS A 277 -4.33 8.65 -3.94
C CYS A 277 -4.32 10.18 -4.14
N GLY A 278 -5.24 10.71 -4.94
CA GLY A 278 -5.36 12.16 -5.17
C GLY A 278 -6.04 12.94 -4.04
N GLN A 279 -6.69 12.24 -3.09
CA GLN A 279 -7.32 12.83 -1.91
C GLN A 279 -6.42 12.78 -0.66
N ILE A 280 -5.34 12.01 -0.70
CA ILE A 280 -4.31 11.90 0.33
C ILE A 280 -3.25 13.00 0.14
#